data_f1088169522da2c07ac8c7e1753d6d85
#
_entry.id   f1088169522da2c07ac8c7e1753d6d85
#
_cell.length_a   1.000
_cell.length_b   1.000
_cell.length_c   1.000
_cell.angle_alpha   90.00
_cell.angle_beta   90.00
_cell.angle_gamma   90.00
#
_symmetry.space_group_name_H-M   'P 1'
#
loop_
_entity.id
_entity.type
_entity.pdbx_description
1 polymer ?
#
loop_
_entity_poly.entity_id
_entity_poly.type
_entity_poly.pdbx_seq_one_letter_code
_entity_poly.pdbx_strand_id
1 'polypeptide(L)'
;MCIRDRYTFIKLNVSDYFDDCCEEIGTELDASGIELNYRNHIDKPVMIVADPEQLKRVINNIISNSVKYMVEGRKGKIDIDLYDEGEYVHVVMADNGKGIAGKDISRIFERFYRTDESRNSKQGGSGIGLAIVKKIVEDHKGKIWAESVEGEGTTMHLNLLKYNENNQLVLKNQQ
;
A
#
# COMPACT_ATOMS: atom_id res chain seq x y z
N MET A 1 24.91 -7.79 0.37
CA MET A 1 23.64 -7.73 -0.11
C MET A 1 22.85 -9.02 -0.02
N CYS A 2 21.65 -8.94 0.27
CA CYS A 2 20.91 -10.11 0.65
C CYS A 2 20.05 -10.65 -0.48
N ILE A 3 19.90 -11.98 -0.46
CA ILE A 3 18.97 -12.71 -1.33
C ILE A 3 17.57 -12.10 -1.30
N ARG A 4 17.18 -11.50 -0.17
CA ARG A 4 15.88 -10.82 0.03
C ARG A 4 15.63 -9.64 -0.89
N ASP A 5 16.68 -9.09 -1.54
CA ASP A 5 16.51 -7.99 -2.50
C ASP A 5 16.26 -8.49 -3.92
N ARG A 6 16.12 -9.80 -4.10
CA ARG A 6 15.75 -10.38 -5.39
C ARG A 6 14.24 -10.38 -5.55
N TYR A 7 13.81 -9.82 -6.65
CA TYR A 7 12.40 -9.78 -7.03
C TYR A 7 12.16 -10.70 -8.21
N THR A 8 10.97 -11.29 -8.27
CA THR A 8 10.49 -12.01 -9.43
C THR A 8 9.43 -11.16 -10.11
N PHE A 9 9.86 -10.19 -10.91
CA PHE A 9 8.95 -9.33 -11.64
C PHE A 9 8.26 -10.10 -12.77
N ILE A 10 6.95 -9.99 -12.82
CA ILE A 10 6.13 -10.57 -13.87
C ILE A 10 5.11 -9.55 -14.38
N LYS A 11 4.51 -9.88 -15.50
CA LYS A 11 3.43 -9.11 -16.10
C LYS A 11 2.12 -9.54 -15.45
N LEU A 12 1.44 -8.60 -14.78
CA LEU A 12 0.18 -8.83 -14.06
C LEU A 12 -0.94 -7.97 -14.61
N ASN A 13 -2.14 -8.53 -14.74
CA ASN A 13 -3.35 -7.72 -14.89
C ASN A 13 -3.68 -7.07 -13.56
N VAL A 14 -3.60 -5.74 -13.48
CA VAL A 14 -3.75 -5.02 -12.23
C VAL A 14 -5.15 -5.14 -11.64
N SER A 15 -6.18 -5.11 -12.49
CA SER A 15 -7.57 -5.26 -12.02
C SER A 15 -7.81 -6.63 -11.40
N ASP A 16 -7.40 -7.69 -12.07
CA ASP A 16 -7.55 -9.06 -11.56
C ASP A 16 -6.80 -9.23 -10.23
N TYR A 17 -5.59 -8.69 -10.16
CA TYR A 17 -4.78 -8.78 -8.96
C TYR A 17 -5.45 -8.11 -7.76
N PHE A 18 -5.92 -6.87 -7.93
CA PHE A 18 -6.57 -6.14 -6.85
C PHE A 18 -7.97 -6.67 -6.53
N ASP A 19 -8.70 -7.18 -7.51
CA ASP A 19 -9.99 -7.85 -7.27
C ASP A 19 -9.81 -9.02 -6.29
N ASP A 20 -8.82 -9.88 -6.54
CA ASP A 20 -8.51 -11.01 -5.68
C ASP A 20 -8.02 -10.58 -4.30
N CYS A 21 -7.09 -9.63 -4.25
CA CYS A 21 -6.57 -9.11 -2.98
C CYS A 21 -7.66 -8.46 -2.14
N CYS A 22 -8.52 -7.65 -2.75
CA CYS A 22 -9.56 -6.93 -2.02
C CYS A 22 -10.68 -7.85 -1.55
N GLU A 23 -10.95 -8.94 -2.26
CA GLU A 23 -11.88 -9.97 -1.79
C GLU A 23 -11.37 -10.62 -0.51
N GLU A 24 -10.10 -11.03 -0.50
CA GLU A 24 -9.45 -11.62 0.67
C GLU A 24 -9.41 -10.64 1.87
N ILE A 25 -8.92 -9.42 1.62
CA ILE A 25 -8.83 -8.36 2.63
C ILE A 25 -10.22 -8.01 3.18
N GLY A 26 -11.22 -7.91 2.32
CA GLY A 26 -12.59 -7.58 2.71
C GLY A 26 -13.15 -8.58 3.70
N THR A 27 -12.89 -9.86 3.50
CA THR A 27 -13.33 -10.92 4.43
C THR A 27 -12.66 -10.76 5.80
N GLU A 28 -11.36 -10.50 5.83
CA GLU A 28 -10.63 -10.28 7.07
C GLU A 28 -11.10 -9.04 7.82
N LEU A 29 -11.29 -7.93 7.10
CA LEU A 29 -11.75 -6.68 7.68
C LEU A 29 -13.19 -6.77 8.22
N ASP A 30 -14.06 -7.45 7.51
CA ASP A 30 -15.44 -7.66 7.92
C ASP A 30 -15.51 -8.41 9.26
N ALA A 31 -14.67 -9.43 9.42
CA ALA A 31 -14.54 -10.15 10.70
C ALA A 31 -14.07 -9.23 11.84
N SER A 32 -13.37 -8.16 11.54
CA SER A 32 -12.92 -7.15 12.52
C SER A 32 -13.88 -5.97 12.65
N GLY A 33 -15.02 -5.98 11.96
CA GLY A 33 -15.99 -4.90 11.99
C GLY A 33 -15.58 -3.65 11.21
N ILE A 34 -14.63 -3.77 10.28
CA ILE A 34 -14.15 -2.67 9.44
C ILE A 34 -14.71 -2.82 8.04
N GLU A 35 -15.30 -1.73 7.51
CA GLU A 35 -15.86 -1.71 6.17
C GLU A 35 -14.76 -1.47 5.14
N LEU A 36 -14.72 -2.30 4.09
CA LEU A 36 -13.86 -2.09 2.93
C LEU A 36 -14.70 -1.67 1.74
N ASN A 37 -14.35 -0.56 1.11
CA ASN A 37 -14.91 -0.11 -0.16
C ASN A 37 -13.81 -0.14 -1.21
N TYR A 38 -13.94 -1.06 -2.15
CA TYR A 38 -13.01 -1.18 -3.27
C TYR A 38 -13.69 -0.67 -4.55
N ARG A 39 -13.04 0.29 -5.21
CA ARG A 39 -13.53 0.90 -6.45
C ARG A 39 -12.43 0.89 -7.50
N ASN A 40 -12.66 0.14 -8.56
CA ASN A 40 -11.75 0.09 -9.70
C ASN A 40 -12.27 1.02 -10.81
N HIS A 41 -11.55 2.11 -11.06
CA HIS A 41 -11.88 3.09 -12.08
C HIS A 41 -11.22 2.81 -13.44
N ILE A 42 -10.58 1.66 -13.57
CA ILE A 42 -9.92 1.24 -14.80
C ILE A 42 -10.92 0.47 -15.66
N ASP A 43 -11.22 0.97 -16.85
CA ASP A 43 -12.25 0.45 -17.73
C ASP A 43 -11.75 -0.45 -18.86
N LYS A 44 -10.45 -0.72 -18.90
CA LYS A 44 -9.79 -1.56 -19.90
C LYS A 44 -8.71 -2.42 -19.25
N PRO A 45 -8.29 -3.55 -19.88
CA PRO A 45 -7.19 -4.34 -19.34
C PRO A 45 -5.89 -3.51 -19.28
N VAL A 46 -5.30 -3.41 -18.09
CA VAL A 46 -4.02 -2.75 -17.88
C VAL A 46 -3.08 -3.74 -17.21
N MET A 47 -1.91 -3.94 -17.81
CA MET A 47 -0.88 -4.79 -17.27
C MET A 47 0.16 -3.94 -16.53
N ILE A 48 0.62 -4.44 -15.40
CA ILE A 48 1.71 -3.85 -14.63
C ILE A 48 2.88 -4.80 -14.56
N VAL A 49 4.05 -4.28 -14.20
CA VAL A 49 5.25 -5.07 -13.92
C VAL A 49 5.45 -5.10 -12.42
N ALA A 50 5.28 -6.24 -11.80
CA ALA A 50 5.39 -6.36 -10.35
C ALA A 50 5.79 -7.77 -9.91
N ASP A 51 6.37 -7.85 -8.72
CA ASP A 51 6.51 -9.10 -7.99
C ASP A 51 5.24 -9.28 -7.16
N PRO A 52 4.39 -10.29 -7.46
CA PRO A 52 3.10 -10.43 -6.81
C PRO A 52 3.18 -10.64 -5.30
N GLU A 53 4.19 -11.35 -4.81
CA GLU A 53 4.36 -11.58 -3.39
C GLU A 53 4.79 -10.30 -2.65
N GLN A 54 5.70 -9.54 -3.25
CA GLN A 54 6.17 -8.29 -2.66
C GLN A 54 5.09 -7.20 -2.73
N LEU A 55 4.31 -7.18 -3.80
CA LEU A 55 3.16 -6.26 -3.89
C LEU A 55 2.11 -6.59 -2.82
N LYS A 56 1.85 -7.88 -2.59
CA LYS A 56 0.94 -8.31 -1.52
C LYS A 56 1.46 -7.86 -0.15
N ARG A 57 2.76 -7.94 0.07
CA ARG A 57 3.41 -7.46 1.30
C ARG A 57 3.20 -5.96 1.50
N VAL A 58 3.32 -5.17 0.43
CA VAL A 58 3.03 -3.73 0.46
C VAL A 58 1.59 -3.48 0.91
N ILE A 59 0.64 -4.11 0.24
CA ILE A 59 -0.79 -3.95 0.52
C ILE A 59 -1.10 -4.36 1.97
N ASN A 60 -0.62 -5.51 2.40
CA ASN A 60 -0.87 -6.02 3.75
C ASN A 60 -0.27 -5.12 4.83
N ASN A 61 0.91 -4.56 4.61
CA ASN A 61 1.53 -3.64 5.56
C ASN A 61 0.73 -2.33 5.69
N ILE A 62 0.23 -1.80 4.58
CA ILE A 62 -0.60 -0.59 4.59
C ILE A 62 -1.92 -0.86 5.32
N ILE A 63 -2.59 -1.95 4.98
CA ILE A 63 -3.86 -2.35 5.63
C ILE A 63 -3.66 -2.61 7.12
N SER A 64 -2.61 -3.32 7.49
CA SER A 64 -2.29 -3.60 8.89
C SER A 64 -2.08 -2.31 9.69
N ASN A 65 -1.40 -1.32 9.12
CA ASN A 65 -1.26 -0.01 9.74
C ASN A 65 -2.62 0.69 9.90
N SER A 66 -3.46 0.65 8.87
CA SER A 66 -4.79 1.26 8.93
C SER A 66 -5.64 0.64 10.04
N VAL A 67 -5.64 -0.68 10.15
CA VAL A 67 -6.38 -1.40 11.21
C VAL A 67 -5.87 -1.02 12.60
N LYS A 68 -4.55 -0.98 12.75
CA LYS A 68 -3.89 -0.67 14.02
C LYS A 68 -4.26 0.69 14.59
N TYR A 69 -4.47 1.67 13.72
CA TYR A 69 -4.73 3.06 14.14
C TYR A 69 -6.20 3.46 13.99
N MET A 70 -7.12 2.50 13.91
CA MET A 70 -8.55 2.81 13.93
C MET A 70 -8.95 3.47 15.25
N VAL A 71 -9.96 4.35 15.17
CA VAL A 71 -10.47 5.05 16.34
C VAL A 71 -11.54 4.20 17.04
N GLU A 72 -11.34 3.95 18.31
CA GLU A 72 -12.31 3.25 19.12
C GLU A 72 -13.63 4.04 19.19
N GLY A 73 -14.75 3.35 19.04
CA GLY A 73 -16.07 3.98 19.04
C GLY A 73 -16.51 4.57 17.70
N ARG A 74 -15.64 4.57 16.69
CA ARG A 74 -15.96 4.97 15.32
C ARG A 74 -15.97 3.74 14.43
N LYS A 75 -16.97 3.63 13.54
CA LYS A 75 -16.99 2.56 12.54
C LYS A 75 -15.78 2.69 11.63
N GLY A 76 -14.88 1.72 11.65
CA GLY A 76 -13.69 1.73 10.81
C GLY A 76 -14.03 1.55 9.34
N LYS A 77 -13.37 2.33 8.48
CA LYS A 77 -13.53 2.27 7.02
C LYS A 77 -12.19 2.35 6.34
N ILE A 78 -12.03 1.52 5.31
CA ILE A 78 -10.89 1.58 4.42
C ILE A 78 -11.42 1.62 2.98
N ASP A 79 -10.97 2.60 2.22
CA ASP A 79 -11.29 2.74 0.80
C ASP A 79 -10.06 2.44 -0.04
N ILE A 80 -10.22 1.64 -1.08
CA ILE A 80 -9.17 1.36 -2.05
C ILE A 80 -9.68 1.73 -3.43
N ASP A 81 -8.98 2.63 -4.11
CA ASP A 81 -9.31 3.09 -5.45
C ASP A 81 -8.14 2.87 -6.40
N LEU A 82 -8.43 2.41 -7.62
CA LEU A 82 -7.47 2.27 -8.69
C LEU A 82 -7.77 3.24 -9.82
N TYR A 83 -6.73 3.94 -10.30
CA TYR A 83 -6.82 4.87 -11.41
C TYR A 83 -5.76 4.59 -12.46
N ASP A 84 -6.13 4.74 -13.73
CA ASP A 84 -5.22 4.64 -14.87
C ASP A 84 -4.63 6.03 -15.14
N GLU A 85 -3.38 6.25 -14.78
CA GLU A 85 -2.72 7.56 -14.87
C GLU A 85 -1.40 7.50 -15.65
N GLY A 86 -1.44 7.79 -16.94
CA GLY A 86 -0.24 7.87 -17.78
C GLY A 86 0.52 6.55 -17.85
N GLU A 87 1.77 6.55 -17.41
CA GLU A 87 2.62 5.35 -17.40
C GLU A 87 2.43 4.49 -16.16
N TYR A 88 1.58 4.94 -15.23
CA TYR A 88 1.37 4.28 -13.95
C TYR A 88 -0.10 3.97 -13.69
N VAL A 89 -0.33 2.99 -12.85
CA VAL A 89 -1.59 2.80 -12.15
C VAL A 89 -1.42 3.45 -10.78
N HIS A 90 -2.31 4.37 -10.46
CA HIS A 90 -2.33 5.05 -9.17
C HIS A 90 -3.27 4.30 -8.21
N VAL A 91 -2.73 3.83 -7.11
CA VAL A 91 -3.49 3.15 -6.06
C VAL A 91 -3.64 4.09 -4.88
N VAL A 92 -4.87 4.27 -4.43
CA VAL A 92 -5.21 5.12 -3.29
C VAL A 92 -5.81 4.24 -2.20
N MET A 93 -5.21 4.26 -1.01
CA MET A 93 -5.68 3.47 0.13
C MET A 93 -5.92 4.43 1.31
N ALA A 94 -7.18 4.72 1.57
CA ALA A 94 -7.58 5.70 2.59
C ALA A 94 -8.26 5.03 3.78
N ASP A 95 -7.94 5.48 4.98
CA ASP A 95 -8.61 5.04 6.21
C ASP A 95 -9.19 6.24 6.98
N ASN A 96 -10.14 5.96 7.85
CA ASN A 96 -10.71 6.94 8.77
C ASN A 96 -10.17 6.77 10.21
N GLY A 97 -8.91 6.40 10.33
CA GLY A 97 -8.24 6.21 11.61
C GLY A 97 -7.84 7.52 12.29
N LYS A 98 -6.90 7.42 13.20
CA LYS A 98 -6.42 8.55 14.02
C LYS A 98 -5.71 9.63 13.23
N GLY A 99 -5.25 9.32 12.04
CA GLY A 99 -4.42 10.23 11.25
C GLY A 99 -3.00 10.35 11.81
N ILE A 100 -2.21 11.18 11.15
CA ILE A 100 -0.80 11.41 11.48
C ILE A 100 -0.59 12.91 11.62
N ALA A 101 0.07 13.33 12.70
CA ALA A 101 0.40 14.73 12.90
C ALA A 101 1.29 15.26 11.77
N GLY A 102 1.08 16.50 11.36
CA GLY A 102 1.85 17.12 10.28
C GLY A 102 3.36 17.06 10.47
N LYS A 103 3.83 17.13 11.72
CA LYS A 103 5.26 17.02 12.07
C LYS A 103 5.84 15.64 11.76
N ASP A 104 5.01 14.60 11.72
CA ASP A 104 5.45 13.21 11.54
C ASP A 104 5.33 12.72 10.09
N ILE A 105 4.46 13.32 9.29
CA ILE A 105 4.09 12.81 7.97
C ILE A 105 5.28 12.61 7.02
N SER A 106 6.28 13.48 7.10
CA SER A 106 7.49 13.39 6.28
C SER A 106 8.44 12.28 6.70
N ARG A 107 8.23 11.71 7.89
CA ARG A 107 9.14 10.74 8.50
C ARG A 107 8.59 9.34 8.63
N ILE A 108 7.33 9.11 8.29
CA ILE A 108 6.66 7.82 8.52
C ILE A 108 7.29 6.66 7.73
N PHE A 109 8.02 6.95 6.66
CA PHE A 109 8.72 5.95 5.84
C PHE A 109 10.18 5.73 6.29
N GLU A 110 10.65 6.50 7.27
CA GLU A 110 11.98 6.30 7.83
C GLU A 110 12.03 5.00 8.65
N ARG A 111 13.15 4.29 8.52
CA ARG A 111 13.37 3.06 9.25
C ARG A 111 13.42 3.33 10.76
N PHE A 112 12.69 2.53 11.55
CA PHE A 112 12.58 2.63 13.00
C PHE A 112 11.91 3.91 13.52
N TYR A 113 11.40 4.76 12.63
CA TYR A 113 10.62 5.92 13.08
C TYR A 113 9.25 5.48 13.56
N ARG A 114 8.84 6.00 14.69
CA ARG A 114 7.49 5.80 15.26
C ARG A 114 7.02 7.13 15.82
N THR A 115 5.74 7.42 15.63
CA THR A 115 5.12 8.60 16.25
C THR A 115 5.12 8.47 17.77
N ASP A 116 5.03 9.57 18.49
CA ASP A 116 4.97 9.56 19.95
C ASP A 116 3.79 8.71 20.45
N GLU A 117 2.66 8.81 19.79
CA GLU A 117 1.48 8.01 20.09
C GLU A 117 1.76 6.52 19.91
N SER A 118 2.41 6.14 18.83
CA SER A 118 2.72 4.73 18.56
C SER A 118 3.77 4.17 19.51
N ARG A 119 4.69 5.00 20.01
CA ARG A 119 5.69 4.60 21.03
C ARG A 119 5.02 4.22 22.36
N ASN A 120 3.96 4.92 22.69
CA ASN A 120 3.21 4.72 23.93
C ASN A 120 2.11 3.65 23.81
N SER A 121 1.85 3.17 22.62
CA SER A 121 0.83 2.17 22.36
C SER A 121 1.33 0.76 22.65
N LYS A 122 0.52 -0.03 23.32
CA LYS A 122 0.76 -1.47 23.51
C LYS A 122 0.72 -2.24 22.18
N GLN A 123 0.12 -1.66 21.15
CA GLN A 123 0.02 -2.25 19.81
C GLN A 123 1.17 -1.84 18.90
N GLY A 124 2.15 -1.10 19.42
CA GLY A 124 3.24 -0.57 18.62
C GLY A 124 4.06 -1.66 17.91
N GLY A 125 4.35 -1.45 16.65
CA GLY A 125 5.25 -2.29 15.85
C GLY A 125 6.70 -1.81 15.95
N SER A 126 7.58 -2.41 15.13
CA SER A 126 9.02 -2.09 15.10
C SER A 126 9.37 -0.79 14.38
N GLY A 127 8.44 -0.16 13.67
CA GLY A 127 8.73 1.00 12.81
C GLY A 127 9.42 0.63 11.50
N ILE A 128 9.37 -0.63 11.09
CA ILE A 128 10.01 -1.13 9.86
C ILE A 128 9.02 -1.26 8.69
N GLY A 129 7.73 -1.49 8.98
CA GLY A 129 6.72 -1.84 7.98
C GLY A 129 6.62 -0.86 6.81
N LEU A 130 6.52 0.45 7.09
CA LEU A 130 6.41 1.46 6.04
C LEU A 130 7.74 1.72 5.32
N ALA A 131 8.87 1.55 5.99
CA ALA A 131 10.19 1.63 5.35
C ALA A 131 10.35 0.50 4.32
N ILE A 132 9.89 -0.70 4.65
CA ILE A 132 9.89 -1.84 3.73
C ILE A 132 8.97 -1.57 2.55
N VAL A 133 7.77 -1.04 2.80
CA VAL A 133 6.81 -0.67 1.76
C VAL A 133 7.45 0.30 0.77
N LYS A 134 8.08 1.35 1.27
CA LYS A 134 8.76 2.35 0.43
C LYS A 134 9.86 1.71 -0.43
N LYS A 135 10.69 0.85 0.18
CA LYS A 135 11.74 0.16 -0.56
C LYS A 135 11.18 -0.71 -1.69
N ILE A 136 10.16 -1.50 -1.41
CA ILE A 136 9.55 -2.37 -2.42
C ILE A 136 8.95 -1.52 -3.56
N VAL A 137 8.21 -0.48 -3.24
CA VAL A 137 7.58 0.40 -4.25
C VAL A 137 8.65 1.07 -5.12
N GLU A 138 9.72 1.59 -4.51
CA GLU A 138 10.82 2.21 -5.26
C GLU A 138 11.57 1.21 -6.13
N ASP A 139 11.78 -0.02 -5.65
CA ASP A 139 12.40 -1.09 -6.44
C ASP A 139 11.50 -1.54 -7.60
N HIS A 140 10.18 -1.31 -7.51
CA HIS A 140 9.23 -1.49 -8.60
C HIS A 140 9.14 -0.28 -9.54
N LYS A 141 10.04 0.71 -9.39
CA LYS A 141 10.06 1.95 -10.16
C LYS A 141 8.84 2.84 -9.95
N GLY A 142 8.16 2.64 -8.82
CA GLY A 142 7.03 3.46 -8.39
C GLY A 142 7.42 4.48 -7.35
N LYS A 143 6.40 5.16 -6.85
CA LYS A 143 6.50 6.16 -5.80
C LYS A 143 5.40 5.94 -4.77
N ILE A 144 5.70 6.21 -3.51
CA ILE A 144 4.71 6.18 -2.43
C ILE A 144 4.75 7.50 -1.66
N TRP A 145 3.59 8.00 -1.28
CA TRP A 145 3.46 9.19 -0.43
C TRP A 145 2.18 9.10 0.38
N ALA A 146 2.06 9.93 1.39
CA ALA A 146 0.90 9.94 2.27
C ALA A 146 0.36 11.35 2.48
N GLU A 147 -0.95 11.43 2.64
CA GLU A 147 -1.66 12.61 3.09
C GLU A 147 -2.44 12.22 4.33
N SER A 148 -2.50 13.10 5.33
CA SER A 148 -3.19 12.78 6.56
C SER A 148 -3.71 14.03 7.24
N VAL A 149 -4.87 13.87 7.90
CA VAL A 149 -5.42 14.89 8.79
C VAL A 149 -5.60 14.23 10.14
N GLU A 150 -4.91 14.76 11.15
CA GLU A 150 -4.97 14.23 12.51
C GLU A 150 -6.41 14.23 13.01
N GLY A 151 -6.85 13.09 13.54
CA GLY A 151 -8.22 12.88 13.99
C GLY A 151 -9.20 12.43 12.92
N GLU A 152 -8.85 12.52 11.63
CA GLU A 152 -9.74 12.17 10.51
C GLU A 152 -9.32 10.93 9.75
N GLY A 153 -8.02 10.74 9.53
CA GLY A 153 -7.50 9.56 8.85
C GLY A 153 -6.28 9.81 7.99
N THR A 154 -5.85 8.76 7.31
CA THR A 154 -4.65 8.76 6.47
C THR A 154 -4.96 8.19 5.09
N THR A 155 -4.39 8.79 4.06
CA THR A 155 -4.47 8.31 2.69
C THR A 155 -3.07 7.99 2.19
N MET A 156 -2.83 6.74 1.85
CA MET A 156 -1.61 6.29 1.20
C MET A 156 -1.81 6.27 -0.31
N HIS A 157 -0.85 6.82 -1.03
CA HIS A 157 -0.82 6.82 -2.49
C HIS A 157 0.39 6.06 -2.97
N LEU A 158 0.22 5.21 -3.96
CA LEU A 158 1.36 4.57 -4.62
C LEU A 158 1.11 4.43 -6.12
N ASN A 159 2.21 4.44 -6.87
CA ASN A 159 2.20 4.24 -8.31
C ASN A 159 2.79 2.88 -8.64
N LEU A 160 2.14 2.16 -9.55
CA LEU A 160 2.63 0.90 -10.10
C LEU A 160 2.92 1.11 -11.58
N LEU A 161 4.12 0.72 -12.00
CA LEU A 161 4.56 0.92 -13.38
C LEU A 161 3.79 -0.01 -14.32
N LYS A 162 3.17 0.56 -15.37
CA LYS A 162 2.51 -0.22 -16.39
C LYS A 162 3.53 -0.98 -17.24
N TYR A 163 3.16 -2.17 -17.69
CA TYR A 163 3.92 -2.90 -18.66
C TYR A 163 3.82 -2.23 -20.04
N ASN A 164 4.96 -2.03 -20.68
CA ASN A 164 5.06 -1.65 -22.08
C ASN A 164 6.37 -2.21 -22.65
N GLU A 165 6.60 -2.03 -23.95
CA GLU A 165 7.80 -2.58 -24.59
C GLU A 165 9.10 -2.02 -24.00
N ASN A 166 9.09 -0.78 -23.52
CA ASN A 166 10.25 -0.15 -22.90
C ASN A 166 10.56 -0.71 -21.51
N ASN A 167 9.58 -1.29 -20.85
CA ASN A 167 9.73 -1.88 -19.51
C ASN A 167 10.13 -3.37 -19.53
N GLN A 168 10.26 -3.96 -20.71
CA GLN A 168 10.68 -5.37 -20.83
C GLN A 168 12.05 -5.63 -20.23
N LEU A 169 12.92 -4.62 -20.20
CA LEU A 169 14.26 -4.75 -19.61
C LEU A 169 14.22 -5.10 -18.12
N VAL A 170 13.18 -4.66 -17.41
CA VAL A 170 12.99 -4.98 -15.99
C VAL A 170 12.73 -6.47 -15.82
N LEU A 171 12.00 -7.08 -16.76
CA LEU A 171 11.71 -8.51 -16.73
C LEU A 171 12.92 -9.36 -17.19
N LYS A 172 13.71 -8.85 -18.14
CA LYS A 172 14.85 -9.57 -18.72
C LYS A 172 16.07 -9.60 -17.80
N ASN A 173 16.27 -8.58 -16.99
CA ASN A 173 17.45 -8.47 -16.11
C ASN A 173 17.38 -9.40 -14.89
N GLN A 174 16.38 -10.27 -14.83
CA GLN A 174 16.19 -11.21 -13.73
C GLN A 174 16.42 -12.67 -14.12
N GLN A 175 16.74 -12.88 -15.37
CA GLN A 175 17.19 -14.16 -15.85
C GLN A 175 18.72 -14.24 -15.75
#